data_89ae79e79d7a8e7ed11175495df2428a
#
_entry.id   89ae79e79d7a8e7ed11175495df2428a
#
_cell.length_a   1.000
_cell.length_b   1.000
_cell.length_c   1.000
_cell.angle_alpha   90.00
_cell.angle_beta   90.00
_cell.angle_gamma   90.00
#
_symmetry.space_group_name_H-M   'P 1'
#
loop_
_entity.id
_entity.type
_entity.pdbx_description
1 polymer ?
#
loop_
_entity_poly.entity_id
_entity_poly.type
_entity_poly.pdbx_seq_one_letter_code
_entity_poly.pdbx_strand_id
1 'polypeptide(L)'
;EDLIREGYLTEAVLNYVALLGWSPKGEYAEREFYTLCELAEIFDISGISKSPAVFDINKLRWMNAEYMKKLSPEAFFSKAEPVLKTVITNPAIDLRAVAALVQPRCEILSDLPERVDFIDKLPVYSTDLYVHKKSKTTLENSLSSLQAVLPVLEGLETWTNEALYDALVALAAKLEVKNSI
;
A
#
# COMPACT_ATOMS: atom_id res chain seq x y z
N GLU A 1 4.42 -0.48 -22.56
CA GLU A 1 3.15 0.29 -22.46
C GLU A 1 2.14 -0.37 -21.51
N ASP A 2 2.03 -1.71 -21.50
CA ASP A 2 1.07 -2.44 -20.67
C ASP A 2 1.32 -2.25 -19.16
N LEU A 3 2.55 -2.38 -18.70
CA LEU A 3 2.91 -2.16 -17.30
C LEU A 3 2.57 -0.74 -16.82
N ILE A 4 2.74 0.27 -17.66
CA ILE A 4 2.37 1.65 -17.29
C ILE A 4 0.86 1.79 -17.18
N ARG A 5 0.07 1.12 -18.03
CA ARG A 5 -1.40 1.08 -17.91
C ARG A 5 -1.88 0.37 -16.66
N GLU A 6 -1.14 -0.64 -16.21
CA GLU A 6 -1.37 -1.31 -14.93
C GLU A 6 -0.96 -0.47 -13.72
N GLY A 7 -0.33 0.69 -13.93
CA GLY A 7 0.00 1.63 -12.88
C GLY A 7 1.38 1.45 -12.25
N TYR A 8 2.30 0.80 -12.98
CA TYR A 8 3.72 0.86 -12.63
C TYR A 8 4.32 2.22 -13.00
N LEU A 9 5.27 2.68 -12.20
CA LEU A 9 6.02 3.90 -12.48
C LEU A 9 7.07 3.61 -13.58
N THR A 10 7.20 4.54 -14.52
CA THR A 10 8.19 4.43 -15.60
C THR A 10 9.60 4.25 -15.07
N GLU A 11 9.95 4.99 -14.02
CA GLU A 11 11.26 4.95 -13.37
C GLU A 11 11.55 3.56 -12.78
N ALA A 12 10.56 2.93 -12.15
CA ALA A 12 10.69 1.59 -11.58
C ALA A 12 10.86 0.54 -12.68
N VAL A 13 10.07 0.62 -13.75
CA VAL A 13 10.17 -0.29 -14.90
C VAL A 13 11.53 -0.16 -15.58
N LEU A 14 12.01 1.06 -15.82
CA LEU A 14 13.31 1.30 -16.43
C LEU A 14 14.46 0.77 -15.59
N ASN A 15 14.43 1.04 -14.28
CA ASN A 15 15.44 0.52 -13.35
C ASN A 15 15.44 -1.01 -13.32
N TYR A 16 14.26 -1.63 -13.22
CA TYR A 16 14.14 -3.09 -13.24
C TYR A 16 14.68 -3.71 -14.50
N VAL A 17 14.28 -3.18 -15.68
CA VAL A 17 14.72 -3.69 -16.97
C VAL A 17 16.23 -3.50 -17.18
N ALA A 18 16.80 -2.38 -16.72
CA ALA A 18 18.24 -2.15 -16.76
C ALA A 18 18.99 -3.25 -16.00
N LEU A 19 18.55 -3.56 -14.78
CA LEU A 19 19.19 -4.59 -13.93
C LEU A 19 18.86 -6.03 -14.33
N LEU A 20 17.88 -6.25 -15.19
CA LEU A 20 17.47 -7.60 -15.60
C LEU A 20 18.56 -8.36 -16.36
N GLY A 21 19.40 -7.66 -17.12
CA GLY A 21 20.46 -8.26 -17.90
C GLY A 21 21.80 -7.54 -17.80
N TRP A 22 21.93 -6.61 -16.86
CA TRP A 22 23.13 -5.84 -16.63
C TRP A 22 23.42 -5.71 -15.12
N SER A 23 24.68 -5.72 -14.76
CA SER A 23 25.13 -5.53 -13.38
C SER A 23 26.10 -4.37 -13.30
N PRO A 24 25.82 -3.37 -12.47
CA PRO A 24 26.76 -2.28 -12.19
C PRO A 24 28.02 -2.83 -11.49
N LYS A 25 29.12 -2.08 -11.58
CA LYS A 25 30.42 -2.45 -11.02
C LYS A 25 30.86 -1.47 -9.92
N GLY A 26 31.88 -1.87 -9.15
CA GLY A 26 32.48 -1.04 -8.12
C GLY A 26 31.51 -0.73 -7.00
N GLU A 27 31.46 0.51 -6.58
CA GLU A 27 30.62 0.99 -5.47
C GLU A 27 29.10 0.88 -5.72
N TYR A 28 28.71 0.72 -6.99
CA TYR A 28 27.31 0.59 -7.40
C TYR A 28 26.83 -0.87 -7.39
N ALA A 29 27.68 -1.87 -7.25
CA ALA A 29 27.33 -3.29 -7.43
C ALA A 29 26.25 -3.81 -6.47
N GLU A 30 26.16 -3.23 -5.26
CA GLU A 30 25.23 -3.64 -4.20
C GLU A 30 23.92 -2.83 -4.21
N ARG A 31 23.80 -1.81 -5.09
CA ARG A 31 22.61 -0.98 -5.17
C ARG A 31 21.56 -1.60 -6.10
N GLU A 32 20.29 -1.41 -5.77
CA GLU A 32 19.16 -1.85 -6.59
C GLU A 32 18.31 -0.69 -7.13
N PHE A 33 18.51 0.53 -6.63
CA PHE A 33 17.69 1.70 -7.00
C PHE A 33 18.56 2.80 -7.59
N TYR A 34 18.23 3.19 -8.81
CA TYR A 34 18.95 4.21 -9.59
C TYR A 34 17.97 5.16 -10.26
N THR A 35 18.31 6.42 -10.31
CA THR A 35 17.66 7.34 -11.25
C THR A 35 18.09 7.03 -12.67
N LEU A 36 17.31 7.50 -13.63
CA LEU A 36 17.66 7.35 -15.06
C LEU A 36 19.00 8.03 -15.39
N CYS A 37 19.29 9.18 -14.76
CA CYS A 37 20.56 9.89 -14.94
C CYS A 37 21.74 9.05 -14.41
N GLU A 38 21.62 8.50 -13.19
CA GLU A 38 22.65 7.60 -12.63
C GLU A 38 22.87 6.38 -13.52
N LEU A 39 21.79 5.74 -14.02
CA LEU A 39 21.92 4.60 -14.94
C LEU A 39 22.66 5.00 -16.22
N ALA A 40 22.40 6.17 -16.78
CA ALA A 40 23.05 6.66 -17.98
C ALA A 40 24.56 6.94 -17.76
N GLU A 41 24.94 7.41 -16.56
CA GLU A 41 26.33 7.68 -16.20
C GLU A 41 27.15 6.41 -15.93
N ILE A 42 26.53 5.41 -15.25
CA ILE A 42 27.28 4.20 -14.81
C ILE A 42 27.16 3.04 -15.79
N PHE A 43 26.32 3.15 -16.82
CA PHE A 43 26.11 2.07 -17.79
C PHE A 43 27.38 1.77 -18.56
N ASP A 44 27.82 0.49 -18.49
CA ASP A 44 28.96 -0.03 -19.23
C ASP A 44 28.58 -1.38 -19.87
N ILE A 45 28.83 -1.51 -21.14
CA ILE A 45 28.57 -2.71 -21.95
C ILE A 45 29.22 -3.96 -21.34
N SER A 46 30.37 -3.81 -20.67
CA SER A 46 31.07 -4.94 -20.03
C SER A 46 30.31 -5.53 -18.83
N GLY A 47 29.30 -4.82 -18.31
CA GLY A 47 28.40 -5.30 -17.25
C GLY A 47 27.23 -6.15 -17.77
N ILE A 48 27.04 -6.27 -19.09
CA ILE A 48 25.96 -7.06 -19.67
C ILE A 48 26.20 -8.55 -19.42
N SER A 49 25.22 -9.22 -18.82
CA SER A 49 25.23 -10.66 -18.59
C SER A 49 25.05 -11.43 -19.90
N LYS A 50 25.79 -12.50 -20.06
CA LYS A 50 25.61 -13.46 -21.16
C LYS A 50 24.58 -14.54 -20.83
N SER A 51 24.16 -14.63 -19.56
CA SER A 51 23.16 -15.59 -19.11
C SER A 51 21.75 -15.08 -19.43
N PRO A 52 20.80 -15.98 -19.73
CA PRO A 52 19.40 -15.59 -19.86
C PRO A 52 18.89 -14.94 -18.55
N ALA A 53 18.20 -13.82 -18.70
CA ALA A 53 17.52 -13.18 -17.57
C ALA A 53 16.09 -13.71 -17.44
N VAL A 54 15.66 -13.95 -16.21
CA VAL A 54 14.29 -14.37 -15.90
C VAL A 54 13.51 -13.16 -15.38
N PHE A 55 12.40 -12.85 -16.05
CA PHE A 55 11.52 -11.79 -15.62
C PHE A 55 10.74 -12.23 -14.38
N ASP A 56 10.88 -11.48 -13.28
CA ASP A 56 10.18 -11.70 -12.01
C ASP A 56 9.25 -10.52 -11.73
N ILE A 57 7.97 -10.75 -11.89
CA ILE A 57 6.93 -9.74 -11.64
C ILE A 57 6.87 -9.32 -10.17
N ASN A 58 7.15 -10.22 -9.23
CA ASN A 58 7.12 -9.91 -7.80
C ASN A 58 8.28 -8.96 -7.44
N LYS A 59 9.46 -9.16 -8.02
CA LYS A 59 10.58 -8.23 -7.85
C LYS A 59 10.27 -6.87 -8.46
N LEU A 60 9.62 -6.80 -9.62
CA LEU A 60 9.20 -5.54 -10.22
C LEU A 60 8.15 -4.84 -9.34
N ARG A 61 7.15 -5.56 -8.81
CA ARG A 61 6.15 -4.99 -7.89
C ARG A 61 6.80 -4.42 -6.63
N TRP A 62 7.69 -5.18 -6.01
CA TRP A 62 8.43 -4.72 -4.84
C TRP A 62 9.26 -3.46 -5.15
N MET A 63 9.98 -3.45 -6.27
CA MET A 63 10.76 -2.28 -6.68
C MET A 63 9.84 -1.07 -6.91
N ASN A 64 8.71 -1.27 -7.58
CA ASN A 64 7.74 -0.21 -7.82
C ASN A 64 7.16 0.36 -6.51
N ALA A 65 6.88 -0.50 -5.52
CA ALA A 65 6.43 -0.06 -4.21
C ALA A 65 7.44 0.87 -3.53
N GLU A 66 8.74 0.59 -3.64
CA GLU A 66 9.78 1.45 -3.10
C GLU A 66 9.86 2.82 -3.82
N TYR A 67 9.63 2.85 -5.14
CA TYR A 67 9.50 4.12 -5.87
C TYR A 67 8.23 4.89 -5.48
N MET A 68 7.09 4.20 -5.29
CA MET A 68 5.83 4.81 -4.83
C MET A 68 6.00 5.50 -3.47
N LYS A 69 6.69 4.86 -2.53
CA LYS A 69 6.97 5.42 -1.19
C LYS A 69 7.84 6.69 -1.24
N LYS A 70 8.71 6.81 -2.25
CA LYS A 70 9.61 7.96 -2.43
C LYS A 70 8.96 9.16 -3.11
N LEU A 71 7.78 9.01 -3.70
CA LEU A 71 7.05 10.13 -4.28
C LEU A 71 6.64 11.11 -3.18
N SER A 72 6.66 12.41 -3.50
CA SER A 72 6.02 13.37 -2.62
C SER A 72 4.50 13.10 -2.54
N PRO A 73 3.83 13.49 -1.45
CA PRO A 73 2.38 13.32 -1.33
C PRO A 73 1.61 13.88 -2.53
N GLU A 74 2.03 15.03 -3.06
CA GLU A 74 1.42 15.68 -4.21
C GLU A 74 1.63 14.87 -5.50
N ALA A 75 2.86 14.38 -5.71
CA ALA A 75 3.21 13.58 -6.89
C ALA A 75 2.47 12.23 -6.87
N PHE A 76 2.37 11.59 -5.70
CA PHE A 76 1.58 10.37 -5.54
C PHE A 76 0.10 10.64 -5.77
N PHE A 77 -0.45 11.68 -5.14
CA PHE A 77 -1.86 12.05 -5.29
C PHE A 77 -2.22 12.29 -6.76
N SER A 78 -1.42 13.04 -7.50
CA SER A 78 -1.66 13.31 -8.93
C SER A 78 -1.81 12.02 -9.77
N LYS A 79 -1.08 10.95 -9.40
CA LYS A 79 -1.15 9.65 -10.07
C LYS A 79 -2.32 8.80 -9.55
N ALA A 80 -2.61 8.86 -8.27
CA ALA A 80 -3.63 8.06 -7.60
C ALA A 80 -5.05 8.62 -7.81
N GLU A 81 -5.21 9.93 -7.91
CA GLU A 81 -6.52 10.59 -7.98
C GLU A 81 -7.44 10.04 -9.08
N PRO A 82 -6.99 9.85 -10.35
CA PRO A 82 -7.85 9.30 -11.39
C PRO A 82 -8.35 7.89 -11.04
N VAL A 83 -7.50 7.10 -10.39
CA VAL A 83 -7.82 5.71 -10.00
C VAL A 83 -8.77 5.69 -8.80
N LEU A 84 -8.52 6.52 -7.79
CA LEU A 84 -9.39 6.64 -6.61
C LEU A 84 -10.81 7.11 -6.99
N LYS A 85 -10.93 8.03 -7.95
CA LYS A 85 -12.21 8.52 -8.47
C LYS A 85 -13.07 7.45 -9.17
N THR A 86 -12.48 6.31 -9.53
CA THR A 86 -13.26 5.19 -10.11
C THR A 86 -14.15 4.49 -9.09
N VAL A 87 -13.79 4.55 -7.80
CA VAL A 87 -14.50 3.85 -6.71
C VAL A 87 -15.03 4.79 -5.63
N ILE A 88 -14.41 5.96 -5.43
CA ILE A 88 -14.86 6.96 -4.47
C ILE A 88 -15.56 8.09 -5.23
N THR A 89 -16.87 8.13 -5.14
CA THR A 89 -17.73 9.10 -5.85
C THR A 89 -18.32 10.16 -4.92
N ASN A 90 -18.29 9.93 -3.60
CA ASN A 90 -18.78 10.84 -2.60
C ASN A 90 -17.86 12.07 -2.45
N PRO A 91 -18.35 13.29 -2.79
CA PRO A 91 -17.53 14.50 -2.75
C PRO A 91 -17.13 14.96 -1.33
N ALA A 92 -17.76 14.40 -0.30
CA ALA A 92 -17.40 14.69 1.10
C ALA A 92 -16.12 13.97 1.56
N ILE A 93 -15.65 12.98 0.79
CA ILE A 93 -14.44 12.22 1.12
C ILE A 93 -13.22 12.98 0.59
N ASP A 94 -12.28 13.28 1.47
CA ASP A 94 -10.99 13.87 1.10
C ASP A 94 -10.08 12.82 0.44
N LEU A 95 -10.01 12.83 -0.89
CA LEU A 95 -9.15 11.92 -1.66
C LEU A 95 -7.66 12.11 -1.38
N ARG A 96 -7.21 13.28 -0.90
CA ARG A 96 -5.82 13.48 -0.51
C ARG A 96 -5.48 12.74 0.77
N ALA A 97 -6.40 12.78 1.75
CA ALA A 97 -6.27 12.00 2.97
C ALA A 97 -6.26 10.49 2.67
N VAL A 98 -7.16 10.02 1.78
CA VAL A 98 -7.17 8.61 1.33
C VAL A 98 -5.86 8.24 0.64
N ALA A 99 -5.36 9.07 -0.28
CA ALA A 99 -4.09 8.82 -0.96
C ALA A 99 -2.91 8.72 0.03
N ALA A 100 -2.84 9.62 1.02
CA ALA A 100 -1.81 9.58 2.05
C ALA A 100 -1.85 8.28 2.88
N LEU A 101 -3.04 7.75 3.17
CA LEU A 101 -3.21 6.48 3.91
C LEU A 101 -2.74 5.27 3.10
N VAL A 102 -2.97 5.25 1.78
CA VAL A 102 -2.64 4.08 0.95
C VAL A 102 -1.24 4.12 0.36
N GLN A 103 -0.61 5.30 0.21
CA GLN A 103 0.72 5.45 -0.38
C GLN A 103 1.78 4.50 0.21
N PRO A 104 1.94 4.36 1.55
CA PRO A 104 2.98 3.50 2.14
C PRO A 104 2.85 2.01 1.78
N ARG A 105 1.66 1.60 1.33
CA ARG A 105 1.32 0.20 1.00
C ARG A 105 0.97 0.00 -0.47
N CYS A 106 1.11 1.04 -1.30
CA CYS A 106 0.81 0.98 -2.72
C CYS A 106 1.96 0.29 -3.48
N GLU A 107 1.68 -0.87 -4.06
CA GLU A 107 2.64 -1.55 -4.94
C GLU A 107 2.47 -1.11 -6.38
N ILE A 108 1.23 -1.09 -6.88
CA ILE A 108 0.85 -0.55 -8.20
C ILE A 108 -0.46 0.23 -8.06
N LEU A 109 -0.69 1.19 -8.94
CA LEU A 109 -1.88 2.05 -8.84
C LEU A 109 -3.19 1.29 -9.09
N SER A 110 -3.17 0.25 -9.92
CA SER A 110 -4.36 -0.57 -10.21
C SER A 110 -4.87 -1.39 -9.02
N ASP A 111 -4.07 -1.55 -7.96
CA ASP A 111 -4.52 -2.22 -6.73
C ASP A 111 -5.35 -1.28 -5.82
N LEU A 112 -5.30 0.04 -6.05
CA LEU A 112 -5.96 1.01 -5.17
C LEU A 112 -7.47 0.84 -5.08
N PRO A 113 -8.23 0.57 -6.16
CA PRO A 113 -9.68 0.39 -6.07
C PRO A 113 -10.09 -0.66 -5.05
N GLU A 114 -9.48 -1.84 -5.07
CA GLU A 114 -9.79 -2.93 -4.14
C GLU A 114 -9.40 -2.63 -2.69
N ARG A 115 -8.44 -1.70 -2.49
CA ARG A 115 -7.99 -1.30 -1.15
C ARG A 115 -8.85 -0.23 -0.50
N VAL A 116 -9.70 0.45 -1.25
CA VAL A 116 -10.49 1.60 -0.78
C VAL A 116 -11.97 1.53 -1.14
N ASP A 117 -12.45 0.45 -1.73
CA ASP A 117 -13.83 0.25 -2.17
C ASP A 117 -14.85 0.40 -1.03
N PHE A 118 -14.43 0.08 0.20
CA PHE A 118 -15.27 0.19 1.40
C PHE A 118 -15.43 1.62 1.94
N ILE A 119 -14.64 2.59 1.46
CA ILE A 119 -14.65 3.96 1.99
C ILE A 119 -15.91 4.72 1.58
N ASP A 120 -16.36 4.56 0.34
CA ASP A 120 -17.57 5.21 -0.18
C ASP A 120 -18.84 4.39 0.10
N LYS A 121 -18.73 3.08 -0.07
CA LYS A 121 -19.82 2.13 0.18
C LYS A 121 -19.28 0.85 0.80
N LEU A 122 -19.91 0.41 1.87
CA LEU A 122 -19.56 -0.89 2.42
C LEU A 122 -19.88 -2.00 1.40
N PRO A 123 -18.89 -2.78 0.94
CA PRO A 123 -19.12 -3.86 -0.01
C PRO A 123 -19.95 -4.98 0.61
N VAL A 124 -20.58 -5.80 -0.22
CA VAL A 124 -21.22 -7.03 0.26
C VAL A 124 -20.13 -8.05 0.59
N TYR A 125 -20.07 -8.46 1.84
CA TYR A 125 -19.07 -9.40 2.33
C TYR A 125 -19.69 -10.49 3.21
N SER A 126 -19.01 -11.63 3.37
CA SER A 126 -19.45 -12.71 4.27
C SER A 126 -19.14 -12.34 5.72
N THR A 127 -20.10 -12.61 6.61
CA THR A 127 -19.89 -12.50 8.07
C THR A 127 -18.82 -13.45 8.60
N ASP A 128 -18.40 -14.46 7.82
CA ASP A 128 -17.31 -15.38 8.17
C ASP A 128 -15.97 -14.64 8.39
N LEU A 129 -15.80 -13.43 7.81
CA LEU A 129 -14.64 -12.57 8.04
C LEU A 129 -14.45 -12.20 9.53
N TYR A 130 -15.52 -12.22 10.33
CA TYR A 130 -15.45 -11.95 11.76
C TYR A 130 -15.05 -13.17 12.59
N VAL A 131 -14.88 -14.35 11.97
CA VAL A 131 -14.51 -15.58 12.66
C VAL A 131 -13.07 -15.94 12.36
N HIS A 132 -12.20 -15.90 13.38
CA HIS A 132 -10.79 -16.21 13.22
C HIS A 132 -10.28 -17.12 14.33
N LYS A 133 -9.87 -18.35 14.01
CA LYS A 133 -9.47 -19.39 14.99
C LYS A 133 -8.31 -18.96 15.90
N LYS A 134 -7.28 -18.31 15.36
CA LYS A 134 -6.11 -17.86 16.16
C LYS A 134 -6.47 -16.78 17.15
N SER A 135 -7.34 -15.85 16.77
CA SER A 135 -7.84 -14.76 17.63
C SER A 135 -8.99 -15.21 18.53
N LYS A 136 -9.49 -16.46 18.33
CA LYS A 136 -10.65 -17.02 19.06
C LYS A 136 -11.92 -16.16 18.91
N THR A 137 -12.08 -15.50 17.76
CA THR A 137 -13.29 -14.74 17.48
C THR A 137 -14.40 -15.63 16.95
N THR A 138 -15.62 -15.33 17.36
CA THR A 138 -16.88 -15.92 16.91
C THR A 138 -17.79 -14.79 16.43
N LEU A 139 -18.87 -15.10 15.72
CA LEU A 139 -19.84 -14.06 15.34
C LEU A 139 -20.41 -13.33 16.55
N GLU A 140 -20.68 -14.05 17.64
CA GLU A 140 -21.26 -13.47 18.86
C GLU A 140 -20.30 -12.51 19.56
N ASN A 141 -19.05 -12.92 19.85
CA ASN A 141 -18.11 -12.04 20.53
C ASN A 141 -17.61 -10.89 19.63
N SER A 142 -17.55 -11.10 18.32
CA SER A 142 -17.24 -10.03 17.36
C SER A 142 -18.36 -8.97 17.33
N LEU A 143 -19.63 -9.40 17.32
CA LEU A 143 -20.77 -8.49 17.39
C LEU A 143 -20.77 -7.68 18.68
N SER A 144 -20.55 -8.35 19.83
CA SER A 144 -20.47 -7.69 21.13
C SER A 144 -19.34 -6.66 21.18
N SER A 145 -18.18 -7.00 20.60
CA SER A 145 -17.04 -6.08 20.53
C SER A 145 -17.34 -4.86 19.65
N LEU A 146 -17.96 -5.06 18.48
CA LEU A 146 -18.36 -3.96 17.59
C LEU A 146 -19.40 -3.04 18.25
N GLN A 147 -20.37 -3.60 18.94
CA GLN A 147 -21.37 -2.82 19.69
C GLN A 147 -20.73 -1.98 20.82
N ALA A 148 -19.67 -2.52 21.45
CA ALA A 148 -18.94 -1.78 22.48
C ALA A 148 -18.00 -0.70 21.92
N VAL A 149 -17.45 -0.91 20.73
CA VAL A 149 -16.57 0.06 20.05
C VAL A 149 -17.33 1.29 19.58
N LEU A 150 -18.55 1.12 19.04
CA LEU A 150 -19.31 2.20 18.42
C LEU A 150 -19.45 3.45 19.31
N PRO A 151 -19.96 3.36 20.56
CA PRO A 151 -20.09 4.53 21.42
C PRO A 151 -18.75 5.16 21.82
N VAL A 152 -17.66 4.37 21.83
CA VAL A 152 -16.32 4.89 22.12
C VAL A 152 -15.83 5.75 20.97
N LEU A 153 -16.05 5.29 19.72
CA LEU A 153 -15.68 6.06 18.53
C LEU A 153 -16.56 7.31 18.37
N GLU A 154 -17.86 7.22 18.64
CA GLU A 154 -18.79 8.37 18.60
C GLU A 154 -18.44 9.44 19.63
N GLY A 155 -17.85 9.05 20.77
CA GLY A 155 -17.41 9.96 21.82
C GLY A 155 -16.01 10.57 21.62
N LEU A 156 -15.29 10.22 20.54
CA LEU A 156 -13.98 10.79 20.27
C LEU A 156 -14.08 12.24 19.76
N GLU A 157 -13.50 13.16 20.52
CA GLU A 157 -13.40 14.56 20.11
C GLU A 157 -12.29 14.79 19.07
N THR A 158 -11.24 13.98 19.10
CA THR A 158 -10.07 14.11 18.24
C THR A 158 -9.79 12.80 17.53
N TRP A 159 -9.76 12.82 16.19
CA TRP A 159 -9.52 11.65 15.33
C TRP A 159 -8.06 11.60 14.87
N THR A 160 -7.17 11.22 15.78
CA THR A 160 -5.75 10.96 15.50
C THR A 160 -5.42 9.49 15.73
N ASN A 161 -4.33 9.00 15.17
CA ASN A 161 -3.89 7.61 15.36
C ASN A 161 -3.66 7.31 16.86
N GLU A 162 -3.09 8.25 17.62
CA GLU A 162 -2.87 8.10 19.07
C GLU A 162 -4.19 8.01 19.83
N ALA A 163 -5.10 8.95 19.62
CA ALA A 163 -6.39 8.97 20.32
C ALA A 163 -7.23 7.71 20.02
N LEU A 164 -7.25 7.27 18.77
CA LEU A 164 -7.90 6.02 18.35
C LEU A 164 -7.28 4.81 19.02
N TYR A 165 -5.94 4.71 18.99
CA TYR A 165 -5.22 3.60 19.62
C TYR A 165 -5.48 3.51 21.10
N ASP A 166 -5.33 4.62 21.84
CA ASP A 166 -5.51 4.66 23.28
C ASP A 166 -6.94 4.31 23.69
N ALA A 167 -7.94 4.84 22.98
CA ALA A 167 -9.34 4.54 23.22
C ALA A 167 -9.68 3.05 23.00
N LEU A 168 -9.16 2.45 21.93
CA LEU A 168 -9.38 1.04 21.62
C LEU A 168 -8.63 0.11 22.57
N VAL A 169 -7.41 0.46 22.99
CA VAL A 169 -6.65 -0.30 24.00
C VAL A 169 -7.36 -0.26 25.34
N ALA A 170 -7.84 0.91 25.77
CA ALA A 170 -8.60 1.05 27.00
C ALA A 170 -9.89 0.22 26.99
N LEU A 171 -10.59 0.21 25.83
CA LEU A 171 -11.78 -0.63 25.65
C LEU A 171 -11.44 -2.11 25.70
N ALA A 172 -10.39 -2.56 25.03
CA ALA A 172 -9.94 -3.95 25.03
C ALA A 172 -9.62 -4.43 26.45
N ALA A 173 -8.95 -3.60 27.24
CA ALA A 173 -8.68 -3.89 28.67
C ALA A 173 -9.97 -3.99 29.49
N LYS A 174 -10.95 -3.10 29.26
CA LYS A 174 -12.26 -3.13 29.93
C LYS A 174 -13.08 -4.39 29.60
N LEU A 175 -12.96 -4.87 28.35
CA LEU A 175 -13.64 -6.08 27.88
C LEU A 175 -12.87 -7.37 28.21
N GLU A 176 -11.71 -7.26 28.84
CA GLU A 176 -10.80 -8.39 29.14
C GLU A 176 -10.42 -9.22 27.90
N VAL A 177 -10.41 -8.59 26.72
CA VAL A 177 -10.00 -9.22 25.46
C VAL A 177 -8.54 -8.88 25.15
N LYS A 178 -7.88 -9.81 24.44
CA LYS A 178 -6.50 -9.56 23.99
C LYS A 178 -6.49 -8.47 22.94
N ASN A 179 -5.60 -7.51 23.10
CA ASN A 179 -5.26 -6.55 22.06
C ASN A 179 -4.39 -7.29 21.03
N SER A 180 -5.03 -7.89 20.04
CA SER A 180 -4.37 -8.51 18.89
C SER A 180 -4.64 -7.65 17.68
N ILE A 181 -3.77 -6.66 17.51
CA ILE A 181 -3.66 -5.88 16.28
C ILE A 181 -2.76 -6.64 15.30
#